data_84102638ca95e8329a89d6bff0fdc490
#
_entry.id   84102638ca95e8329a89d6bff0fdc490
#
_cell.length_a   1.000
_cell.length_b   1.000
_cell.length_c   1.000
_cell.angle_alpha   90.00
_cell.angle_beta   90.00
_cell.angle_gamma   90.00
#
_symmetry.space_group_name_H-M   'P 1'
#
loop_
_entity.id
_entity.type
_entity.pdbx_description
1 polymer ?
#
loop_
_entity_poly.entity_id
_entity_poly.type
_entity_poly.pdbx_seq_one_letter_code
_entity_poly.pdbx_strand_id
1 'polypeptide(L)'
;GLTEFLPVSSSGHLVLAEKIFNLHSEHIYLEVFLHFGTFMAVLIIFRKDIYGIIKALWNKIFRRQEATTSVNYIHLFFCLFIGTIPAVILGLLFKDYVENAFTSSQIVSVMLIFTGIFLFLTKFSRVKKESVGLLDSLIIGIAQGLALLPGISRSGWTIGTGLFRGIKGSKAAEFSFLLSLPVILGASLLKMKEGLSQKIPLETVELYCLGALFAFVFGFLSIKFLLRIIKKGKLEYFGYYCIIVGILSLILLK
;
A
#
# COMPACT_ATOMS: atom_id res chain seq x y z
N GLY A 1 -6.54 9.08 -2.51
CA GLY A 1 -7.37 7.87 -2.30
C GLY A 1 -7.44 6.98 -3.54
N LEU A 2 -7.64 7.56 -4.73
CA LEU A 2 -7.71 6.78 -5.98
C LEU A 2 -6.40 6.04 -6.26
N THR A 3 -5.29 6.73 -6.19
CA THR A 3 -3.96 6.22 -6.54
C THR A 3 -3.31 5.39 -5.43
N GLU A 4 -3.84 5.41 -4.20
CA GLU A 4 -3.26 4.71 -3.05
C GLU A 4 -3.30 3.18 -3.23
N PHE A 5 -4.38 2.68 -3.82
CA PHE A 5 -4.58 1.25 -4.03
C PHE A 5 -4.31 0.79 -5.46
N LEU A 6 -4.49 1.68 -6.44
CA LEU A 6 -4.08 1.36 -7.80
C LEU A 6 -2.56 1.22 -7.87
N PRO A 7 -2.05 0.30 -8.66
CA PRO A 7 -0.61 0.04 -8.72
C PRO A 7 0.12 1.08 -9.59
N VAL A 8 -0.05 2.38 -9.24
CA VAL A 8 0.48 3.53 -9.99
C VAL A 8 1.35 4.48 -9.17
N SER A 9 1.59 4.18 -7.88
CA SER A 9 2.32 5.01 -6.92
C SER A 9 1.66 6.36 -6.59
N SER A 10 0.87 6.39 -5.53
CA SER A 10 0.25 7.62 -5.00
C SER A 10 1.29 8.67 -4.62
N SER A 11 2.34 8.25 -3.90
CA SER A 11 3.44 9.12 -3.51
C SER A 11 4.17 9.74 -4.71
N GLY A 12 4.42 8.94 -5.76
CA GLY A 12 5.02 9.44 -6.98
C GLY A 12 4.17 10.51 -7.65
N HIS A 13 2.86 10.27 -7.78
CA HIS A 13 1.94 11.25 -8.37
C HIS A 13 1.82 12.53 -7.52
N LEU A 14 1.88 12.41 -6.20
CA LEU A 14 1.85 13.56 -5.31
C LEU A 14 3.07 14.46 -5.54
N VAL A 15 4.29 13.90 -5.51
CA VAL A 15 5.54 14.65 -5.76
C VAL A 15 5.53 15.32 -7.14
N LEU A 16 5.07 14.61 -8.18
CA LEU A 16 5.00 15.19 -9.52
C LEU A 16 3.96 16.34 -9.58
N ALA A 17 2.81 16.18 -8.93
CA ALA A 17 1.79 17.22 -8.86
C ALA A 17 2.30 18.45 -8.09
N GLU A 18 2.94 18.27 -6.95
CA GLU A 18 3.56 19.37 -6.18
C GLU A 18 4.56 20.15 -7.02
N LYS A 19 5.40 19.44 -7.79
CA LYS A 19 6.37 20.07 -8.68
C LYS A 19 5.69 20.86 -9.82
N ILE A 20 4.64 20.28 -10.45
CA ILE A 20 3.92 20.92 -11.57
C ILE A 20 3.17 22.17 -11.10
N PHE A 21 2.50 22.10 -9.95
CA PHE A 21 1.69 23.18 -9.42
C PHE A 21 2.47 24.14 -8.51
N ASN A 22 3.78 23.90 -8.32
CA ASN A 22 4.65 24.66 -7.42
C ASN A 22 4.06 24.78 -6.00
N LEU A 23 3.48 23.67 -5.52
CA LEU A 23 2.90 23.59 -4.18
C LEU A 23 3.98 23.14 -3.19
N HIS A 24 4.07 23.83 -2.07
CA HIS A 24 4.92 23.46 -0.95
C HIS A 24 3.97 23.00 0.18
N SER A 25 3.64 21.72 0.20
CA SER A 25 2.72 21.19 1.20
C SER A 25 3.47 20.57 2.37
N GLU A 26 3.67 21.33 3.44
CA GLU A 26 4.13 20.83 4.74
C GLU A 26 2.96 20.30 5.60
N HIS A 27 1.91 19.76 5.00
CA HIS A 27 0.71 19.37 5.74
C HIS A 27 0.77 17.90 6.20
N ILE A 28 1.63 17.63 7.19
CA ILE A 28 1.76 16.31 7.83
C ILE A 28 0.37 15.74 8.22
N TYR A 29 -0.49 16.56 8.78
CA TYR A 29 -1.82 16.15 9.20
C TYR A 29 -2.74 15.79 8.04
N LEU A 30 -2.68 16.50 6.91
CA LEU A 30 -3.47 16.16 5.73
C LEU A 30 -3.17 14.72 5.27
N GLU A 31 -1.90 14.35 5.19
CA GLU A 31 -1.50 12.99 4.82
C GLU A 31 -2.06 11.95 5.80
N VAL A 32 -1.99 12.21 7.11
CA VAL A 32 -2.54 11.33 8.14
C VAL A 32 -4.04 11.13 7.96
N PHE A 33 -4.79 12.22 7.72
CA PHE A 33 -6.24 12.13 7.49
C PHE A 33 -6.58 11.38 6.19
N LEU A 34 -5.83 11.61 5.11
CA LEU A 34 -6.00 10.88 3.85
C LEU A 34 -5.70 9.38 4.03
N HIS A 35 -4.63 9.03 4.72
CA HIS A 35 -4.30 7.65 5.04
C HIS A 35 -5.33 7.01 5.96
N PHE A 36 -5.90 7.74 6.92
CA PHE A 36 -6.99 7.24 7.73
C PHE A 36 -8.22 6.91 6.89
N GLY A 37 -8.59 7.77 5.93
CA GLY A 37 -9.68 7.51 5.00
C GLY A 37 -9.45 6.22 4.18
N THR A 38 -8.26 6.06 3.60
CA THR A 38 -7.91 4.84 2.84
C THR A 38 -7.82 3.60 3.73
N PHE A 39 -7.29 3.73 4.95
CA PHE A 39 -7.29 2.66 5.95
C PHE A 39 -8.70 2.14 6.24
N MET A 40 -9.66 3.05 6.45
CA MET A 40 -11.06 2.69 6.66
C MET A 40 -11.68 1.96 5.46
N ALA A 41 -11.28 2.30 4.23
CA ALA A 41 -11.73 1.58 3.04
C ALA A 41 -11.29 0.11 3.04
N VAL A 42 -10.05 -0.17 3.42
CA VAL A 42 -9.52 -1.55 3.56
C VAL A 42 -10.26 -2.29 4.68
N LEU A 43 -10.42 -1.66 5.85
CA LEU A 43 -11.13 -2.26 6.98
C LEU A 43 -12.54 -2.71 6.59
N ILE A 44 -13.29 -1.88 5.87
CA ILE A 44 -14.67 -2.20 5.48
C ILE A 44 -14.71 -3.32 4.44
N ILE A 45 -13.83 -3.29 3.45
CA ILE A 45 -13.81 -4.32 2.39
C ILE A 45 -13.42 -5.67 2.96
N PHE A 46 -12.39 -5.72 3.80
CA PHE A 46 -11.84 -6.96 4.36
C PHE A 46 -12.30 -7.23 5.81
N ARG A 47 -13.42 -6.63 6.24
CA ARG A 47 -13.94 -6.78 7.61
C ARG A 47 -14.17 -8.24 8.04
N LYS A 48 -14.50 -9.13 7.10
CA LYS A 48 -14.71 -10.55 7.39
C LYS A 48 -13.39 -11.26 7.74
N ASP A 49 -12.33 -10.95 7.01
CA ASP A 49 -11.01 -11.53 7.23
C ASP A 49 -10.41 -11.01 8.53
N ILE A 50 -10.55 -9.70 8.78
CA ILE A 50 -10.10 -9.06 10.02
C ILE A 50 -10.84 -9.63 11.23
N TYR A 51 -12.18 -9.74 11.14
CA TYR A 51 -12.97 -10.37 12.20
C TYR A 51 -12.59 -11.84 12.41
N GLY A 52 -12.34 -12.57 11.31
CA GLY A 52 -11.86 -13.95 11.36
C GLY A 52 -10.52 -14.09 12.10
N ILE A 53 -9.56 -13.20 11.82
CA ILE A 53 -8.27 -13.14 12.51
C ILE A 53 -8.46 -12.87 14.01
N ILE A 54 -9.23 -11.82 14.35
CA ILE A 54 -9.48 -11.43 15.74
C ILE A 54 -10.13 -12.58 16.50
N LYS A 55 -11.18 -13.19 15.93
CA LYS A 55 -11.89 -14.33 16.52
C LYS A 55 -10.98 -15.55 16.73
N ALA A 56 -10.14 -15.86 15.72
CA ALA A 56 -9.22 -16.99 15.78
C ALA A 56 -8.17 -16.78 16.87
N LEU A 57 -7.59 -15.58 16.99
CA LEU A 57 -6.65 -15.22 18.07
C LEU A 57 -7.31 -15.29 19.44
N TRP A 58 -8.53 -14.76 19.57
CA TRP A 58 -9.29 -14.82 20.82
C TRP A 58 -9.53 -16.25 21.27
N ASN A 59 -10.00 -17.11 20.35
CA ASN A 59 -10.24 -18.52 20.66
C ASN A 59 -8.95 -19.25 21.07
N LYS A 60 -7.82 -18.95 20.42
CA LYS A 60 -6.52 -19.52 20.75
C LYS A 60 -6.06 -19.12 22.17
N ILE A 61 -6.23 -17.84 22.53
CA ILE A 61 -5.85 -17.33 23.86
C ILE A 61 -6.72 -17.95 24.95
N PHE A 62 -8.04 -18.03 24.74
CA PHE A 62 -8.99 -18.55 25.72
C PHE A 62 -9.25 -20.04 25.62
N ARG A 63 -8.43 -20.80 24.91
CA ARG A 63 -8.48 -22.28 24.75
C ARG A 63 -9.86 -22.81 24.32
N ARG A 64 -10.61 -22.06 23.53
CA ARG A 64 -11.88 -22.54 22.93
C ARG A 64 -11.58 -23.47 21.77
N GLN A 65 -12.46 -24.48 21.58
CA GLN A 65 -12.31 -25.45 20.48
C GLN A 65 -12.10 -24.75 19.13
N GLU A 66 -11.01 -25.10 18.44
CA GLU A 66 -10.67 -24.52 17.15
C GLU A 66 -11.48 -25.24 16.05
N ALA A 67 -12.31 -24.46 15.34
CA ALA A 67 -12.80 -24.89 14.03
C ALA A 67 -11.65 -24.84 13.01
N THR A 68 -11.66 -25.72 12.01
CA THR A 68 -10.66 -25.76 10.91
C THR A 68 -10.43 -24.39 10.25
N THR A 69 -11.46 -23.57 10.21
CA THR A 69 -11.42 -22.18 9.71
C THR A 69 -10.52 -21.27 10.57
N SER A 70 -10.42 -21.52 11.88
CA SER A 70 -9.57 -20.74 12.79
C SER A 70 -8.08 -20.94 12.50
N VAL A 71 -7.68 -22.13 12.07
CA VAL A 71 -6.28 -22.46 11.72
C VAL A 71 -5.81 -21.61 10.52
N ASN A 72 -6.66 -21.44 9.52
CA ASN A 72 -6.35 -20.62 8.35
C ASN A 72 -6.17 -19.13 8.70
N TYR A 73 -6.98 -18.57 9.61
CA TYR A 73 -6.85 -17.17 10.04
C TYR A 73 -5.64 -16.94 10.97
N ILE A 74 -5.28 -17.92 11.80
CA ILE A 74 -4.05 -17.86 12.60
C ILE A 74 -2.82 -17.86 11.67
N HIS A 75 -2.80 -18.73 10.65
CA HIS A 75 -1.75 -18.74 9.65
C HIS A 75 -1.66 -17.38 8.91
N LEU A 76 -2.79 -16.83 8.48
CA LEU A 76 -2.85 -15.51 7.84
C LEU A 76 -2.31 -14.41 8.75
N PHE A 77 -2.64 -14.43 10.06
CA PHE A 77 -2.08 -13.48 11.03
C PHE A 77 -0.55 -13.55 11.07
N PHE A 78 0.04 -14.75 11.18
CA PHE A 78 1.49 -14.90 11.18
C PHE A 78 2.12 -14.47 9.85
N CYS A 79 1.46 -14.73 8.73
CA CYS A 79 1.90 -14.24 7.44
C CYS A 79 1.91 -12.71 7.39
N LEU A 80 0.86 -12.04 7.87
CA LEU A 80 0.81 -10.57 7.93
C LEU A 80 1.87 -10.01 8.89
N PHE A 81 2.06 -10.63 10.03
CA PHE A 81 3.08 -10.23 11.01
C PHE A 81 4.50 -10.32 10.40
N ILE A 82 4.87 -11.47 9.83
CA ILE A 82 6.18 -11.69 9.20
C ILE A 82 6.37 -10.74 8.02
N GLY A 83 5.35 -10.56 7.18
CA GLY A 83 5.41 -9.65 6.04
C GLY A 83 5.52 -8.16 6.42
N THR A 84 5.10 -7.78 7.63
CA THR A 84 5.24 -6.39 8.11
C THR A 84 6.68 -6.09 8.55
N ILE A 85 7.40 -7.06 9.12
CA ILE A 85 8.73 -6.87 9.72
C ILE A 85 9.72 -6.20 8.74
N PRO A 86 9.92 -6.67 7.48
CA PRO A 86 10.89 -6.06 6.58
C PRO A 86 10.58 -4.59 6.29
N ALA A 87 9.29 -4.25 6.11
CA ALA A 87 8.90 -2.87 5.83
C ALA A 87 9.18 -1.93 7.03
N VAL A 88 8.95 -2.41 8.26
CA VAL A 88 9.29 -1.66 9.48
C VAL A 88 10.79 -1.46 9.60
N ILE A 89 11.58 -2.53 9.43
CA ILE A 89 13.05 -2.45 9.52
C ILE A 89 13.60 -1.49 8.46
N LEU A 90 13.20 -1.65 7.19
CA LEU A 90 13.68 -0.79 6.11
C LEU A 90 13.21 0.65 6.28
N GLY A 91 11.98 0.87 6.75
CA GLY A 91 11.46 2.22 7.01
C GLY A 91 12.22 2.95 8.12
N LEU A 92 12.63 2.24 9.18
CA LEU A 92 13.40 2.83 10.27
C LEU A 92 14.88 3.05 9.89
N LEU A 93 15.49 2.09 9.20
CA LEU A 93 16.91 2.17 8.84
C LEU A 93 17.21 3.18 7.72
N PHE A 94 16.27 3.35 6.78
CA PHE A 94 16.46 4.19 5.59
C PHE A 94 15.55 5.41 5.57
N LYS A 95 15.05 5.85 6.74
CA LYS A 95 14.12 6.98 6.85
C LYS A 95 14.64 8.22 6.12
N ASP A 96 15.83 8.68 6.44
CA ASP A 96 16.41 9.91 5.87
C ASP A 96 16.64 9.78 4.35
N TYR A 97 17.04 8.60 3.88
CA TYR A 97 17.21 8.35 2.46
C TYR A 97 15.88 8.39 1.71
N VAL A 98 14.84 7.81 2.29
CA VAL A 98 13.48 7.84 1.73
C VAL A 98 12.95 9.27 1.69
N GLU A 99 13.09 10.04 2.78
CA GLU A 99 12.65 11.44 2.85
C GLU A 99 13.37 12.31 1.79
N ASN A 100 14.69 12.13 1.64
CA ASN A 100 15.45 12.81 0.60
C ASN A 100 15.01 12.43 -0.82
N ALA A 101 14.56 11.18 -1.04
CA ALA A 101 14.08 10.75 -2.35
C ALA A 101 12.77 11.45 -2.77
N PHE A 102 11.94 11.88 -1.80
CA PHE A 102 10.73 12.66 -2.07
C PHE A 102 11.01 14.06 -2.62
N THR A 103 12.20 14.61 -2.41
CA THR A 103 12.56 15.95 -2.92
C THR A 103 12.97 15.95 -4.40
N SER A 104 13.20 14.76 -4.99
CA SER A 104 13.72 14.62 -6.36
C SER A 104 12.68 14.06 -7.32
N SER A 105 12.11 14.91 -8.17
CA SER A 105 11.21 14.48 -9.27
C SER A 105 11.89 13.49 -10.24
N GLN A 106 13.19 13.55 -10.39
CA GLN A 106 13.94 12.65 -11.24
C GLN A 106 13.98 11.22 -10.67
N ILE A 107 14.29 11.08 -9.34
CA ILE A 107 14.25 9.79 -8.67
C ILE A 107 12.85 9.18 -8.75
N VAL A 108 11.82 9.98 -8.47
CA VAL A 108 10.41 9.56 -8.55
C VAL A 108 10.06 9.04 -9.95
N SER A 109 10.46 9.78 -10.99
CA SER A 109 10.19 9.41 -12.38
C SER A 109 10.86 8.09 -12.77
N VAL A 110 12.13 7.89 -12.37
CA VAL A 110 12.85 6.63 -12.59
C VAL A 110 12.15 5.49 -11.84
N MET A 111 11.76 5.68 -10.59
CA MET A 111 11.08 4.67 -9.79
C MET A 111 9.69 4.32 -10.35
N LEU A 112 8.99 5.28 -10.98
CA LEU A 112 7.76 5.00 -11.72
C LEU A 112 8.01 4.09 -12.92
N ILE A 113 9.08 4.33 -13.69
CA ILE A 113 9.46 3.45 -14.80
C ILE A 113 9.77 2.04 -14.29
N PHE A 114 10.54 1.91 -13.19
CA PHE A 114 10.80 0.61 -12.57
C PHE A 114 9.51 -0.10 -12.14
N THR A 115 8.58 0.64 -11.51
CA THR A 115 7.25 0.09 -11.18
C THR A 115 6.52 -0.39 -12.44
N GLY A 116 6.58 0.39 -13.50
CA GLY A 116 5.93 0.03 -14.76
C GLY A 116 6.51 -1.23 -15.39
N ILE A 117 7.83 -1.35 -15.46
CA ILE A 117 8.53 -2.54 -15.97
C ILE A 117 8.19 -3.76 -15.10
N PHE A 118 8.25 -3.61 -13.78
CA PHE A 118 7.90 -4.69 -12.84
C PHE A 118 6.47 -5.20 -13.04
N LEU A 119 5.51 -4.29 -13.17
CA LEU A 119 4.11 -4.63 -13.43
C LEU A 119 3.91 -5.28 -14.80
N PHE A 120 4.59 -4.79 -15.83
CA PHE A 120 4.55 -5.39 -17.16
C PHE A 120 5.03 -6.84 -17.14
N LEU A 121 6.10 -7.13 -16.40
CA LEU A 121 6.64 -8.48 -16.27
C LEU A 121 5.68 -9.45 -15.57
N THR A 122 4.70 -8.96 -14.78
CA THR A 122 3.70 -9.84 -14.14
C THR A 122 2.85 -10.64 -15.14
N LYS A 123 2.78 -10.20 -16.38
CA LYS A 123 2.14 -10.91 -17.50
C LYS A 123 2.69 -12.34 -17.67
N PHE A 124 3.94 -12.57 -17.33
CA PHE A 124 4.61 -13.88 -17.46
C PHE A 124 4.47 -14.75 -16.20
N SER A 125 3.79 -14.25 -15.16
CA SER A 125 3.58 -15.02 -13.93
C SER A 125 2.62 -16.19 -14.17
N ARG A 126 2.86 -17.32 -13.47
CA ARG A 126 2.01 -18.51 -13.55
C ARG A 126 1.45 -18.84 -12.17
N VAL A 127 0.13 -19.00 -12.09
CA VAL A 127 -0.53 -19.41 -10.84
C VAL A 127 -0.18 -20.87 -10.53
N LYS A 128 0.29 -21.09 -9.29
CA LYS A 128 0.66 -22.43 -8.78
C LYS A 128 -0.02 -22.75 -7.44
N LYS A 129 -0.48 -21.75 -6.70
CA LYS A 129 -1.03 -21.88 -5.34
C LYS A 129 -2.10 -20.84 -5.03
N GLU A 130 -3.00 -21.18 -4.12
CA GLU A 130 -4.13 -20.33 -3.71
C GLU A 130 -3.95 -19.69 -2.32
N SER A 131 -2.85 -19.96 -1.63
CA SER A 131 -2.56 -19.43 -0.30
C SER A 131 -1.17 -18.81 -0.24
N VAL A 132 -1.00 -17.88 0.69
CA VAL A 132 0.28 -17.22 0.99
C VAL A 132 0.96 -18.01 2.09
N GLY A 133 2.21 -18.43 1.86
CA GLY A 133 3.05 -19.08 2.87
C GLY A 133 3.93 -18.06 3.62
N LEU A 134 4.59 -18.49 4.71
CA LEU A 134 5.46 -17.62 5.52
C LEU A 134 6.63 -17.06 4.71
N LEU A 135 7.26 -17.88 3.87
CA LEU A 135 8.34 -17.42 2.99
C LEU A 135 7.85 -16.41 1.94
N ASP A 136 6.65 -16.64 1.39
CA ASP A 136 6.04 -15.70 0.46
C ASP A 136 5.77 -14.36 1.14
N SER A 137 5.28 -14.40 2.38
CA SER A 137 5.01 -13.22 3.20
C SER A 137 6.27 -12.40 3.45
N LEU A 138 7.38 -13.07 3.77
CA LEU A 138 8.67 -12.40 3.96
C LEU A 138 9.13 -11.70 2.68
N ILE A 139 9.06 -12.39 1.53
CA ILE A 139 9.47 -11.84 0.23
C ILE A 139 8.55 -10.67 -0.20
N ILE A 140 7.24 -10.80 0.01
CA ILE A 140 6.27 -9.72 -0.24
C ILE A 140 6.54 -8.55 0.72
N GLY A 141 6.91 -8.82 1.97
CA GLY A 141 7.28 -7.81 2.96
C GLY A 141 8.54 -7.04 2.58
N ILE A 142 9.55 -7.69 2.01
CA ILE A 142 10.73 -7.02 1.45
C ILE A 142 10.31 -6.10 0.29
N ALA A 143 9.47 -6.59 -0.62
CA ALA A 143 8.92 -5.78 -1.70
C ALA A 143 8.12 -4.57 -1.18
N GLN A 144 7.37 -4.73 -0.08
CA GLN A 144 6.69 -3.63 0.61
C GLN A 144 7.68 -2.60 1.17
N GLY A 145 8.78 -3.05 1.76
CA GLY A 145 9.83 -2.17 2.28
C GLY A 145 10.54 -1.37 1.18
N LEU A 146 10.82 -1.99 0.02
CA LEU A 146 11.36 -1.28 -1.15
C LEU A 146 10.37 -0.24 -1.70
N ALA A 147 9.08 -0.49 -1.55
CA ALA A 147 8.02 0.44 -1.97
C ALA A 147 7.82 1.64 -1.04
N LEU A 148 8.68 1.86 -0.04
CA LEU A 148 8.77 3.12 0.70
C LEU A 148 9.37 4.24 -0.16
N LEU A 149 10.16 3.89 -1.18
CA LEU A 149 10.71 4.87 -2.13
C LEU A 149 9.58 5.47 -2.98
N PRO A 150 9.53 6.81 -3.11
CA PRO A 150 8.51 7.47 -3.92
C PRO A 150 8.66 7.09 -5.39
N GLY A 151 7.53 6.86 -6.07
CA GLY A 151 7.52 6.31 -7.44
C GLY A 151 7.40 4.79 -7.49
N ILE A 152 7.79 4.06 -6.43
CA ILE A 152 7.49 2.64 -6.30
C ILE A 152 6.07 2.47 -5.76
N SER A 153 5.25 1.72 -6.50
CA SER A 153 3.89 1.42 -6.06
C SER A 153 3.89 0.28 -5.05
N ARG A 154 3.50 0.56 -3.79
CA ARG A 154 3.38 -0.47 -2.75
C ARG A 154 2.44 -1.59 -3.17
N SER A 155 1.19 -1.26 -3.59
CA SER A 155 0.23 -2.26 -4.06
C SER A 155 0.72 -3.01 -5.29
N GLY A 156 1.36 -2.31 -6.24
CA GLY A 156 1.94 -2.91 -7.44
C GLY A 156 3.03 -3.92 -7.13
N TRP A 157 3.98 -3.55 -6.27
CA TRP A 157 5.11 -4.42 -5.92
C TRP A 157 4.69 -5.59 -5.04
N THR A 158 3.83 -5.39 -4.05
CA THR A 158 3.37 -6.49 -3.18
C THR A 158 2.50 -7.49 -3.93
N ILE A 159 1.55 -7.02 -4.75
CA ILE A 159 0.71 -7.89 -5.59
C ILE A 159 1.55 -8.59 -6.66
N GLY A 160 2.40 -7.84 -7.37
CA GLY A 160 3.27 -8.39 -8.42
C GLY A 160 4.23 -9.44 -7.89
N THR A 161 4.85 -9.20 -6.73
CA THR A 161 5.68 -10.20 -6.04
C THR A 161 4.86 -11.45 -5.68
N GLY A 162 3.64 -11.30 -5.19
CA GLY A 162 2.74 -12.42 -4.95
C GLY A 162 2.46 -13.22 -6.22
N LEU A 163 2.24 -12.56 -7.37
CA LEU A 163 2.07 -13.21 -8.66
C LEU A 163 3.32 -13.97 -9.11
N PHE A 164 4.52 -13.38 -8.98
CA PHE A 164 5.79 -14.06 -9.28
C PHE A 164 6.05 -15.25 -8.35
N ARG A 165 5.57 -15.20 -7.12
CA ARG A 165 5.57 -16.35 -6.21
C ARG A 165 4.55 -17.43 -6.58
N GLY A 166 3.78 -17.22 -7.65
CA GLY A 166 2.77 -18.14 -8.14
C GLY A 166 1.45 -18.10 -7.36
N ILE A 167 1.23 -17.09 -6.54
CA ILE A 167 -0.02 -16.93 -5.78
C ILE A 167 -1.12 -16.42 -6.73
N LYS A 168 -2.34 -16.97 -6.59
CA LYS A 168 -3.52 -16.50 -7.33
C LYS A 168 -3.74 -15.00 -7.12
N GLY A 169 -3.95 -14.25 -8.19
CA GLY A 169 -3.99 -12.79 -8.15
C GLY A 169 -4.97 -12.21 -7.12
N SER A 170 -6.16 -12.81 -6.97
CA SER A 170 -7.14 -12.37 -5.94
C SER A 170 -6.59 -12.53 -4.51
N LYS A 171 -5.82 -13.61 -4.25
CA LYS A 171 -5.22 -13.87 -2.94
C LYS A 171 -3.98 -13.01 -2.69
N ALA A 172 -3.19 -12.75 -3.73
CA ALA A 172 -2.07 -11.81 -3.65
C ALA A 172 -2.58 -10.39 -3.34
N ALA A 173 -3.67 -9.94 -3.97
CA ALA A 173 -4.27 -8.65 -3.69
C ALA A 173 -4.89 -8.55 -2.29
N GLU A 174 -5.67 -9.55 -1.88
CA GLU A 174 -6.23 -9.66 -0.53
C GLU A 174 -5.12 -9.54 0.53
N PHE A 175 -4.06 -10.33 0.39
CA PHE A 175 -2.91 -10.30 1.28
C PHE A 175 -2.21 -8.93 1.28
N SER A 176 -1.96 -8.35 0.11
CA SER A 176 -1.33 -7.04 -0.04
C SER A 176 -2.11 -5.93 0.68
N PHE A 177 -3.44 -5.90 0.54
CA PHE A 177 -4.27 -4.90 1.20
C PHE A 177 -4.32 -5.10 2.72
N LEU A 178 -4.44 -6.34 3.20
CA LEU A 178 -4.38 -6.63 4.64
C LEU A 178 -2.99 -6.27 5.21
N LEU A 179 -1.91 -6.57 4.48
CA LEU A 179 -0.54 -6.26 4.86
C LEU A 179 -0.29 -4.74 4.95
N SER A 180 -1.05 -3.94 4.23
CA SER A 180 -0.93 -2.48 4.30
C SER A 180 -1.44 -1.89 5.62
N LEU A 181 -2.39 -2.54 6.29
CA LEU A 181 -3.02 -2.01 7.49
C LEU A 181 -2.04 -1.71 8.63
N PRO A 182 -1.19 -2.65 9.08
CA PRO A 182 -0.22 -2.37 10.14
C PRO A 182 0.79 -1.30 9.74
N VAL A 183 1.19 -1.23 8.47
CA VAL A 183 2.17 -0.25 7.99
C VAL A 183 1.55 1.15 7.92
N ILE A 184 0.34 1.30 7.37
CA ILE A 184 -0.37 2.60 7.34
C ILE A 184 -0.62 3.09 8.76
N LEU A 185 -1.08 2.21 9.67
CA LEU A 185 -1.32 2.57 11.06
C LEU A 185 -0.03 3.03 11.74
N GLY A 186 1.06 2.28 11.59
CA GLY A 186 2.37 2.62 12.16
C GLY A 186 2.91 3.95 11.64
N ALA A 187 2.88 4.16 10.31
CA ALA A 187 3.32 5.41 9.69
C ALA A 187 2.46 6.61 10.14
N SER A 188 1.14 6.44 10.23
CA SER A 188 0.23 7.49 10.70
C SER A 188 0.50 7.86 12.16
N LEU A 189 0.76 6.88 13.03
CA LEU A 189 1.10 7.13 14.44
C LEU A 189 2.44 7.86 14.59
N LEU A 190 3.45 7.53 13.79
CA LEU A 190 4.74 8.23 13.78
C LEU A 190 4.58 9.67 13.33
N LYS A 191 3.87 9.93 12.23
CA LYS A 191 3.59 11.29 11.74
C LYS A 191 2.75 12.11 12.71
N MET A 192 1.76 11.50 13.37
CA MET A 192 1.00 12.18 14.42
C MET A 192 1.90 12.61 15.58
N LYS A 193 2.85 11.76 16.00
CA LYS A 193 3.81 12.10 17.06
C LYS A 193 4.70 13.28 16.66
N GLU A 194 5.18 13.33 15.44
CA GLU A 194 5.98 14.44 14.89
C GLU A 194 5.17 15.75 14.83
N GLY A 195 3.87 15.66 14.53
CA GLY A 195 2.96 16.80 14.44
C GLY A 195 2.41 17.31 15.77
N LEU A 196 2.56 16.61 16.91
CA LEU A 196 1.93 17.00 18.20
C LEU A 196 2.27 18.42 18.68
N SER A 197 3.37 19.02 18.22
CA SER A 197 3.75 20.41 18.55
C SER A 197 3.04 21.47 17.71
N GLN A 198 2.37 21.09 16.63
CA GLN A 198 1.68 22.03 15.73
C GLN A 198 0.20 22.13 16.09
N LYS A 199 -0.26 23.35 16.37
CA LYS A 199 -1.70 23.61 16.58
C LYS A 199 -2.41 23.66 15.22
N ILE A 200 -3.43 22.82 15.06
CA ILE A 200 -4.26 22.80 13.85
C ILE A 200 -5.45 23.73 14.06
N PRO A 201 -5.68 24.74 13.22
CA PRO A 201 -6.91 25.54 13.26
C PRO A 201 -8.15 24.66 13.00
N LEU A 202 -9.26 24.93 13.68
CA LEU A 202 -10.50 24.16 13.55
C LEU A 202 -11.01 24.12 12.09
N GLU A 203 -10.94 25.23 11.36
CA GLU A 203 -11.31 25.32 9.95
C GLU A 203 -10.51 24.35 9.05
N THR A 204 -9.24 24.14 9.39
CA THR A 204 -8.37 23.21 8.68
C THR A 204 -8.75 21.75 8.98
N VAL A 205 -9.23 21.44 10.20
CA VAL A 205 -9.69 20.10 10.57
C VAL A 205 -10.91 19.67 9.73
N GLU A 206 -11.85 20.58 9.50
CA GLU A 206 -13.02 20.32 8.65
C GLU A 206 -12.61 19.94 7.22
N LEU A 207 -11.66 20.68 6.64
CA LEU A 207 -11.12 20.39 5.33
C LEU A 207 -10.41 19.03 5.28
N TYR A 208 -9.65 18.69 6.33
CA TYR A 208 -8.98 17.39 6.43
C TYR A 208 -9.97 16.23 6.58
N CYS A 209 -11.04 16.41 7.36
CA CYS A 209 -12.12 15.43 7.46
C CYS A 209 -12.81 15.19 6.12
N LEU A 210 -13.06 16.25 5.36
CA LEU A 210 -13.60 16.17 4.02
C LEU A 210 -12.65 15.41 3.09
N GLY A 211 -11.34 15.72 3.15
CA GLY A 211 -10.30 14.99 2.43
C GLY A 211 -10.27 13.50 2.78
N ALA A 212 -10.38 13.15 4.06
CA ALA A 212 -10.45 11.76 4.52
C ALA A 212 -11.69 11.04 3.99
N LEU A 213 -12.84 11.71 3.94
CA LEU A 213 -14.07 11.16 3.38
C LEU A 213 -13.90 10.85 1.88
N PHE A 214 -13.35 11.79 1.11
CA PHE A 214 -13.05 11.54 -0.30
C PHE A 214 -12.00 10.43 -0.48
N ALA A 215 -10.95 10.40 0.35
CA ALA A 215 -9.95 9.33 0.32
C ALA A 215 -10.58 7.97 0.61
N PHE A 216 -11.52 7.89 1.55
CA PHE A 216 -12.29 6.68 1.84
C PHE A 216 -13.13 6.23 0.63
N VAL A 217 -13.95 7.12 0.07
CA VAL A 217 -14.87 6.79 -1.04
C VAL A 217 -14.07 6.33 -2.27
N PHE A 218 -13.09 7.12 -2.69
CA PHE A 218 -12.27 6.79 -3.86
C PHE A 218 -11.36 5.59 -3.60
N GLY A 219 -10.85 5.43 -2.40
CA GLY A 219 -10.10 4.25 -1.99
C GLY A 219 -10.93 2.97 -2.07
N PHE A 220 -12.15 3.01 -1.56
CA PHE A 220 -13.08 1.88 -1.63
C PHE A 220 -13.41 1.49 -3.09
N LEU A 221 -13.69 2.46 -3.94
CA LEU A 221 -13.94 2.22 -5.36
C LEU A 221 -12.70 1.66 -6.08
N SER A 222 -11.52 2.19 -5.77
CA SER A 222 -10.23 1.76 -6.34
C SER A 222 -9.91 0.31 -6.01
N ILE A 223 -10.09 -0.11 -4.76
CA ILE A 223 -9.88 -1.52 -4.37
C ILE A 223 -10.82 -2.43 -5.16
N LYS A 224 -12.11 -2.10 -5.22
CA LYS A 224 -13.09 -2.89 -5.98
C LYS A 224 -12.75 -2.97 -7.47
N PHE A 225 -12.32 -1.86 -8.05
CA PHE A 225 -11.91 -1.78 -9.45
C PHE A 225 -10.66 -2.62 -9.70
N LEU A 226 -9.62 -2.47 -8.86
CA LEU A 226 -8.38 -3.24 -8.99
C LEU A 226 -8.63 -4.74 -8.86
N LEU A 227 -9.44 -5.18 -7.89
CA LEU A 227 -9.78 -6.59 -7.74
C LEU A 227 -10.47 -7.18 -9.00
N ARG A 228 -11.28 -6.37 -9.72
CA ARG A 228 -11.87 -6.80 -11.00
C ARG A 228 -10.82 -6.96 -12.09
N ILE A 229 -9.85 -6.05 -12.17
CA ILE A 229 -8.77 -6.10 -13.17
C ILE A 229 -7.86 -7.30 -12.89
N ILE A 230 -7.49 -7.53 -11.63
CA ILE A 230 -6.63 -8.66 -11.23
C ILE A 230 -7.30 -10.00 -11.55
N LYS A 231 -8.62 -10.13 -11.35
CA LYS A 231 -9.37 -11.33 -11.75
C LYS A 231 -9.31 -11.59 -13.25
N LYS A 232 -9.13 -10.56 -14.06
CA LYS A 232 -8.96 -10.67 -15.52
C LYS A 232 -7.50 -10.89 -15.93
N GLY A 233 -6.56 -10.92 -14.98
CA GLY A 233 -5.13 -11.09 -15.25
C GLY A 233 -4.48 -9.91 -15.96
N LYS A 234 -5.02 -8.69 -15.83
CA LYS A 234 -4.64 -7.53 -16.63
C LYS A 234 -3.89 -6.45 -15.83
N LEU A 235 -3.03 -6.87 -14.90
CA LEU A 235 -2.26 -5.95 -14.07
C LEU A 235 -1.22 -5.15 -14.88
N GLU A 236 -0.74 -5.71 -15.98
CA GLU A 236 0.24 -5.10 -16.89
C GLU A 236 -0.21 -3.76 -17.49
N TYR A 237 -1.51 -3.50 -17.57
CA TYR A 237 -1.99 -2.20 -18.09
C TYR A 237 -1.55 -1.02 -17.24
N PHE A 238 -1.46 -1.20 -15.93
CA PHE A 238 -0.90 -0.19 -15.04
C PHE A 238 0.61 -0.02 -15.27
N GLY A 239 1.28 -1.06 -15.74
CA GLY A 239 2.69 -1.00 -16.13
C GLY A 239 2.92 -0.02 -17.27
N TYR A 240 2.12 -0.10 -18.34
CA TYR A 240 2.19 0.88 -19.44
C TYR A 240 1.97 2.30 -18.95
N TYR A 241 0.95 2.51 -18.10
CA TYR A 241 0.67 3.82 -17.53
C TYR A 241 1.88 4.37 -16.75
N CYS A 242 2.47 3.59 -15.84
CA CYS A 242 3.62 4.03 -15.04
C CYS A 242 4.85 4.35 -15.91
N ILE A 243 5.11 3.56 -16.97
CA ILE A 243 6.22 3.83 -17.89
C ILE A 243 5.99 5.17 -18.62
N ILE A 244 4.79 5.39 -19.17
CA ILE A 244 4.46 6.61 -19.89
C ILE A 244 4.59 7.83 -18.98
N VAL A 245 3.98 7.80 -17.80
CA VAL A 245 4.04 8.91 -16.84
C VAL A 245 5.48 9.14 -16.38
N GLY A 246 6.25 8.08 -16.08
CA GLY A 246 7.63 8.19 -15.67
C GLY A 246 8.54 8.80 -16.75
N ILE A 247 8.37 8.41 -18.03
CA ILE A 247 9.13 9.00 -19.14
C ILE A 247 8.74 10.47 -19.35
N LEU A 248 7.44 10.78 -19.38
CA LEU A 248 6.97 12.15 -19.55
C LEU A 248 7.48 13.06 -18.42
N SER A 249 7.42 12.62 -17.18
CA SER A 249 7.92 13.41 -16.05
C SER A 249 9.44 13.62 -16.08
N LEU A 250 10.23 12.64 -16.54
CA LEU A 250 11.68 12.81 -16.74
C LEU A 250 12.01 13.87 -17.80
N ILE A 251 11.18 14.01 -18.83
CA ILE A 251 11.38 14.98 -19.92
C ILE A 251 10.93 16.38 -19.47
N LEU A 252 9.77 16.48 -18.82
CA LEU A 252 9.10 17.74 -18.53
C LEU A 252 9.53 18.40 -17.22
N LEU A 253 10.01 17.62 -16.24
CA LEU A 253 10.32 18.09 -14.88
C LEU A 253 11.84 18.05 -14.57
N LYS A 254 12.64 18.39 -15.55
CA LYS A 254 14.10 18.52 -15.38
C LYS A 254 14.48 19.63 -14.43
#